data_3c2d214c9d0638202b22bd4df4b82bbc
#
_entry.id   3c2d214c9d0638202b22bd4df4b82bbc
#
_cell.length_a   1.000
_cell.length_b   1.000
_cell.length_c   1.000
_cell.angle_alpha   90.00
_cell.angle_beta   90.00
_cell.angle_gamma   90.00
#
_symmetry.space_group_name_H-M   'P 1'
#
loop_
_entity.id
_entity.type
_entity.pdbx_description
1 polymer ?
#
loop_
_entity_poly.entity_id
_entity_poly.type
_entity_poly.pdbx_seq_one_letter_code
_entity_poly.pdbx_strand_id
1 'polypeptide(L)'
;MSGFAKVSKTATAAGAFSSAQRELIAVGIAVVKGCEDCILYHVDAAIRHGATEKELIEALEVAVEMGGGPAVMYAGKALEAFRGLS
;
A
#
# COMPACT_ATOMS: atom_id res chain seq x y z
N MET A 1 -5.14 5.55 24.04
CA MET A 1 -5.01 5.40 22.58
C MET A 1 -6.34 5.75 21.93
N SER A 2 -6.32 6.50 20.87
CA SER A 2 -7.54 6.89 20.17
C SER A 2 -8.20 5.67 19.50
N GLY A 3 -9.51 5.77 19.18
CA GLY A 3 -10.21 4.73 18.45
C GLY A 3 -9.59 4.44 17.09
N PHE A 4 -9.14 5.50 16.39
CA PHE A 4 -8.48 5.34 15.10
C PHE A 4 -7.16 4.58 15.24
N ALA A 5 -6.37 4.86 16.28
CA ALA A 5 -5.12 4.13 16.50
C ALA A 5 -5.36 2.64 16.74
N LYS A 6 -6.44 2.29 17.44
CA LYS A 6 -6.80 0.87 17.64
C LYS A 6 -7.18 0.21 16.32
N VAL A 7 -7.97 0.88 15.49
CA VAL A 7 -8.35 0.37 14.18
C VAL A 7 -7.10 0.16 13.31
N SER A 8 -6.21 1.15 13.28
CA SER A 8 -4.98 1.06 12.51
C SER A 8 -4.11 -0.12 12.94
N LYS A 9 -3.95 -0.29 14.26
CA LYS A 9 -3.16 -1.42 14.80
C LYS A 9 -3.75 -2.76 14.40
N THR A 10 -5.07 -2.91 14.52
CA THR A 10 -5.75 -4.16 14.17
C THR A 10 -5.65 -4.42 12.66
N ALA A 11 -5.86 -3.40 11.85
CA ALA A 11 -5.86 -3.53 10.39
C ALA A 11 -4.51 -3.96 9.83
N THR A 12 -3.41 -3.56 10.49
CA THR A 12 -2.06 -3.84 9.99
C THR A 12 -1.36 -4.98 10.73
N ALA A 13 -2.00 -5.58 11.73
CA ALA A 13 -1.45 -6.74 12.43
C ALA A 13 -1.54 -7.99 11.57
N ALA A 14 -0.59 -8.89 11.73
CA ALA A 14 -0.61 -10.16 11.00
C ALA A 14 -1.81 -11.01 11.43
N GLY A 15 -2.41 -11.68 10.47
CA GLY A 15 -3.51 -12.60 10.66
C GLY A 15 -3.49 -13.61 9.53
N ALA A 16 -4.64 -13.89 8.91
CA ALA A 16 -4.70 -14.72 7.71
C ALA A 16 -3.82 -14.13 6.60
N PHE A 17 -3.82 -12.79 6.49
CA PHE A 17 -2.83 -12.09 5.67
C PHE A 17 -1.68 -11.63 6.57
N SER A 18 -0.45 -11.69 6.04
CA SER A 18 0.71 -11.12 6.73
C SER A 18 0.59 -9.60 6.84
N SER A 19 1.38 -9.00 7.72
CA SER A 19 1.43 -7.53 7.80
C SER A 19 1.87 -6.92 6.47
N ALA A 20 2.84 -7.52 5.77
CA ALA A 20 3.26 -7.04 4.45
C ALA A 20 2.10 -7.05 3.46
N GLN A 21 1.32 -8.13 3.43
CA GLN A 21 0.16 -8.23 2.53
C GLN A 21 -0.90 -7.20 2.88
N ARG A 22 -1.16 -6.97 4.16
CA ARG A 22 -2.12 -5.96 4.59
C ARG A 22 -1.68 -4.55 4.20
N GLU A 23 -0.38 -4.26 4.30
CA GLU A 23 0.14 -2.98 3.85
C GLU A 23 0.02 -2.82 2.33
N LEU A 24 0.22 -3.90 1.56
CA LEU A 24 0.03 -3.85 0.12
C LEU A 24 -1.43 -3.59 -0.27
N ILE A 25 -2.36 -4.15 0.48
CA ILE A 25 -3.80 -3.84 0.30
C ILE A 25 -4.03 -2.34 0.53
N ALA A 26 -3.44 -1.80 1.60
CA ALA A 26 -3.55 -0.37 1.90
C ALA A 26 -2.96 0.50 0.79
N VAL A 27 -1.81 0.10 0.22
CA VAL A 27 -1.21 0.81 -0.91
C VAL A 27 -2.17 0.83 -2.10
N GLY A 28 -2.76 -0.31 -2.43
CA GLY A 28 -3.70 -0.39 -3.54
C GLY A 28 -4.90 0.55 -3.36
N ILE A 29 -5.45 0.58 -2.16
CA ILE A 29 -6.57 1.48 -1.84
C ILE A 29 -6.13 2.94 -1.93
N ALA A 30 -4.94 3.27 -1.41
CA ALA A 30 -4.39 4.62 -1.47
C ALA A 30 -4.20 5.09 -2.91
N VAL A 31 -3.75 4.19 -3.79
CA VAL A 31 -3.58 4.47 -5.21
C VAL A 31 -4.93 4.80 -5.85
N VAL A 32 -5.95 4.00 -5.58
CA VAL A 32 -7.30 4.25 -6.13
C VAL A 32 -7.88 5.56 -5.61
N LYS A 33 -7.63 5.88 -4.34
CA LYS A 33 -8.11 7.13 -3.73
C LYS A 33 -7.27 8.35 -4.11
N GLY A 34 -6.09 8.16 -4.68
CA GLY A 34 -5.20 9.27 -5.02
C GLY A 34 -4.61 9.98 -3.81
N CYS A 35 -4.33 9.24 -2.75
CA CYS A 35 -3.77 9.81 -1.52
C CYS A 35 -2.27 9.60 -1.48
N GLU A 36 -1.49 10.64 -1.89
CA GLU A 36 -0.03 10.52 -1.97
C GLU A 36 0.60 10.22 -0.60
N ASP A 37 0.16 10.90 0.44
CA ASP A 37 0.70 10.69 1.79
C ASP A 37 0.42 9.27 2.27
N CYS A 38 -0.75 8.73 1.95
CA CYS A 38 -1.10 7.35 2.29
C CYS A 38 -0.21 6.37 1.52
N ILE A 39 0.06 6.67 0.24
CA ILE A 39 0.95 5.84 -0.57
C ILE A 39 2.34 5.77 0.07
N LEU A 40 2.92 6.93 0.39
CA LEU A 40 4.26 6.98 0.99
C LEU A 40 4.31 6.22 2.31
N TYR A 41 3.34 6.43 3.17
CA TYR A 41 3.29 5.79 4.48
C TYR A 41 3.21 4.27 4.36
N HIS A 42 2.28 3.77 3.54
CA HIS A 42 2.03 2.34 3.44
C HIS A 42 3.06 1.60 2.57
N VAL A 43 3.65 2.27 1.57
CA VAL A 43 4.78 1.70 0.84
C VAL A 43 5.96 1.49 1.79
N ASP A 44 6.29 2.49 2.61
CA ASP A 44 7.34 2.37 3.61
C ASP A 44 7.05 1.23 4.59
N ALA A 45 5.82 1.15 5.10
CA ALA A 45 5.43 0.09 6.01
C ALA A 45 5.51 -1.29 5.34
N ALA A 46 5.10 -1.40 4.08
CA ALA A 46 5.20 -2.66 3.32
C ALA A 46 6.65 -3.12 3.21
N ILE A 47 7.57 -2.20 2.90
CA ILE A 47 8.99 -2.50 2.83
C ILE A 47 9.50 -2.99 4.19
N ARG A 48 9.14 -2.31 5.26
CA ARG A 48 9.59 -2.69 6.62
C ARG A 48 9.09 -4.07 7.02
N HIS A 49 7.95 -4.49 6.48
CA HIS A 49 7.40 -5.82 6.74
C HIS A 49 7.83 -6.86 5.71
N GLY A 50 8.74 -6.51 4.80
CA GLY A 50 9.36 -7.47 3.90
C GLY A 50 8.69 -7.64 2.54
N ALA A 51 7.80 -6.76 2.15
CA ALA A 51 7.20 -6.82 0.81
C ALA A 51 8.26 -6.64 -0.28
N THR A 52 8.15 -7.41 -1.33
CA THR A 52 9.04 -7.30 -2.49
C THR A 52 8.43 -6.37 -3.53
N GLU A 53 9.28 -5.88 -4.45
CA GLU A 53 8.80 -5.06 -5.56
C GLU A 53 7.81 -5.82 -6.42
N LYS A 54 8.04 -7.11 -6.65
CA LYS A 54 7.14 -7.95 -7.44
C LYS A 54 5.76 -8.01 -6.79
N GLU A 55 5.70 -8.19 -5.49
CA GLU A 55 4.44 -8.20 -4.75
C GLU A 55 3.73 -6.85 -4.85
N LEU A 56 4.49 -5.76 -4.74
CA LEU A 56 3.93 -4.42 -4.91
C LEU A 56 3.32 -4.26 -6.30
N ILE A 57 4.05 -4.66 -7.34
CA ILE A 57 3.57 -4.55 -8.72
C ILE A 57 2.25 -5.30 -8.89
N GLU A 58 2.13 -6.50 -8.33
CA GLU A 58 0.88 -7.26 -8.43
C GLU A 58 -0.27 -6.53 -7.71
N ALA A 59 -0.01 -5.93 -6.57
CA ALA A 59 -1.03 -5.13 -5.89
C ALA A 59 -1.43 -3.91 -6.72
N LEU A 60 -0.46 -3.26 -7.38
CA LEU A 60 -0.73 -2.11 -8.23
C LEU A 60 -1.53 -2.48 -9.47
N GLU A 61 -1.30 -3.67 -10.03
CA GLU A 61 -2.11 -4.17 -11.14
C GLU A 61 -3.59 -4.23 -10.77
N VAL A 62 -3.89 -4.75 -9.59
CA VAL A 62 -5.27 -4.81 -9.10
C VAL A 62 -5.81 -3.39 -8.87
N ALA A 63 -5.01 -2.50 -8.32
CA ALA A 63 -5.42 -1.11 -8.08
C ALA A 63 -5.78 -0.40 -9.39
N VAL A 64 -5.00 -0.61 -10.45
CA VAL A 64 -5.27 -0.01 -11.76
C VAL A 64 -6.54 -0.61 -12.36
N GLU A 65 -6.75 -1.91 -12.22
CA GLU A 65 -7.99 -2.55 -12.67
C GLU A 65 -9.22 -1.89 -12.04
N MET A 66 -9.14 -1.60 -10.75
CA MET A 66 -10.28 -1.04 -10.00
C MET A 66 -10.42 0.48 -10.17
N GLY A 67 -9.30 1.19 -10.30
CA GLY A 67 -9.29 2.65 -10.31
C GLY A 67 -9.28 3.30 -11.69
N GLY A 68 -8.93 2.54 -12.72
CA GLY A 68 -8.87 3.05 -14.09
C GLY A 68 -7.70 3.99 -14.36
N GLY A 69 -7.87 4.85 -15.36
CA GLY A 69 -6.81 5.75 -15.84
C GLY A 69 -6.09 6.57 -14.76
N PRO A 70 -6.82 7.28 -13.88
CA PRO A 70 -6.16 8.06 -12.83
C PRO A 70 -5.28 7.23 -11.90
N ALA A 71 -5.63 5.96 -11.67
CA ALA A 71 -4.84 5.08 -10.81
C ALA A 71 -3.48 4.74 -11.42
N VAL A 72 -3.34 4.78 -12.74
CA VAL A 72 -2.06 4.50 -13.40
C VAL A 72 -0.98 5.48 -12.91
N MET A 73 -1.32 6.77 -12.83
CA MET A 73 -0.37 7.78 -12.37
C MET A 73 0.03 7.53 -10.91
N TYR A 74 -0.92 7.25 -10.06
CA TYR A 74 -0.63 7.00 -8.65
C TYR A 74 0.07 5.68 -8.43
N ALA A 75 -0.21 4.66 -9.26
CA ALA A 75 0.56 3.41 -9.24
C ALA A 75 2.03 3.65 -9.56
N GLY A 76 2.31 4.52 -10.55
CA GLY A 76 3.67 4.94 -10.86
C GLY A 76 4.35 5.61 -9.69
N LYS A 77 3.64 6.48 -8.97
CA LYS A 77 4.17 7.13 -7.77
C LYS A 77 4.49 6.12 -6.66
N ALA A 78 3.65 5.11 -6.49
CA ALA A 78 3.89 4.06 -5.51
C ALA A 78 5.15 3.26 -5.84
N LEU A 79 5.33 2.89 -7.10
CA LEU A 79 6.52 2.16 -7.53
C LEU A 79 7.79 3.00 -7.36
N GLU A 80 7.72 4.27 -7.72
CA GLU A 80 8.82 5.20 -7.52
C GLU A 80 9.18 5.33 -6.05
N ALA A 81 8.17 5.46 -5.17
CA ALA A 81 8.38 5.52 -3.73
C ALA A 81 9.06 4.26 -3.21
N PHE A 82 8.62 3.09 -3.66
CA PHE A 82 9.21 1.82 -3.26
C PHE A 82 10.71 1.80 -3.61
N ARG A 83 11.05 2.17 -4.83
CA ARG A 83 12.44 2.16 -5.29
C ARG A 83 13.31 3.18 -4.56
N GLY A 84 12.71 4.30 -4.18
CA GLY A 84 13.42 5.34 -3.44
C GLY A 84 13.63 5.00 -1.97
N LEU A 85 12.72 4.24 -1.37
CA LEU A 85 12.75 3.91 0.05
C LEU A 85 13.47 2.59 0.36
N SER A 86 13.53 1.68 -0.61
CA SER A 86 14.13 0.35 -0.40
C SER A 86 15.65 0.34 -0.53
#